data_e582e770fffe7c68583b301e48bf8fe1
#
_entry.id   e582e770fffe7c68583b301e48bf8fe1
#
_cell.length_a   1.000
_cell.length_b   1.000
_cell.length_c   1.000
_cell.angle_alpha   90.00
_cell.angle_beta   90.00
_cell.angle_gamma   90.00
#
_symmetry.space_group_name_H-M   'P 1'
#
loop_
_entity.id
_entity.type
_entity.pdbx_description
1 polymer ?
#
loop_
_entity_poly.entity_id
_entity_poly.type
_entity_poly.pdbx_seq_one_letter_code
_entity_poly.pdbx_strand_id
1 'polypeptide(L)'
;SNSTSAPGQVENPCEPELKAGAVGKERPRNWGWMLSWILCINVLILGCALVSGSAYSEVDIDVSDLQIFLIVLLLLTSIWMIYYVAYTARQEDAVDYKDGHAGPVWLRGGLVLFGVLSIIMDIFKIASYVGYVHCDSAVKVAFPVVQLVFIVVQTYFLWVHSKDCVHVQKNLTRCGLMLTLSANLVIWMTLVTEESLHQTTSPDFLGNSTKTSRRTGYGDNKCKCSHTSCSIFKTAYYYLYPFNIEYSLFASAMAYVLWKNVGRVMDEHSHHHIKLRLKDIVFGPVAGVLLVVAGLATFIVYEIEMLREDSDEEKKYNALMMHFVMNIVIVVLMSVTTVIGCAMFKVDHREHVSDKNPTRNLDVGLLVGASLGQFIISYFSIIATIGVGAKGHLNGLNLAGAILMVIQLGLQNFFIIEGLHREPFHEVQPTPIVVINPYMLEPKKDLGSLGGSDTKVGPVLAEPSLHSHTADHRPKLLWKRRVLKEVCAFLLLGNVILWIMPAFGARPQFDHDTESNFYKFSMWATVVNIGLPFGIFYRMHSVASLFEVYLTS
;
A
#
# COMPACT_ATOMS: atom_id res chain seq x y z
N SER A 1 31.14 51.09 -63.90
CA SER A 1 30.07 51.97 -64.39
C SER A 1 28.87 51.86 -63.40
N ASN A 2 28.65 53.02 -62.81
CA ASN A 2 27.40 53.57 -62.24
C ASN A 2 26.85 52.91 -60.97
N SER A 3 27.02 53.53 -59.78
CA SER A 3 26.36 54.73 -59.21
C SER A 3 24.87 54.54 -59.07
N THR A 4 24.26 54.58 -57.84
CA THR A 4 23.87 55.83 -57.23
C THR A 4 23.15 55.52 -55.88
N SER A 5 23.58 56.21 -54.84
CA SER A 5 22.93 57.04 -53.82
C SER A 5 21.92 56.42 -52.85
N ALA A 6 22.33 56.58 -51.58
CA ALA A 6 21.49 56.64 -50.38
C ALA A 6 20.47 57.83 -50.42
N PRO A 7 19.50 57.98 -49.53
CA PRO A 7 19.80 58.40 -48.16
C PRO A 7 18.77 57.96 -47.07
N GLY A 8 19.11 58.22 -45.80
CA GLY A 8 18.18 58.58 -44.76
C GLY A 8 18.34 57.83 -43.43
N GLN A 9 19.24 58.31 -42.60
CA GLN A 9 19.29 58.04 -41.16
C GLN A 9 18.01 58.55 -40.46
N VAL A 10 17.49 57.71 -39.55
CA VAL A 10 16.84 58.20 -38.35
C VAL A 10 17.39 57.41 -37.17
N GLU A 11 18.24 58.07 -36.41
CA GLU A 11 18.66 57.69 -35.08
C GLU A 11 17.44 57.66 -34.13
N ASN A 12 17.32 56.57 -33.37
CA ASN A 12 16.58 56.58 -32.11
C ASN A 12 17.41 55.85 -31.04
N PRO A 13 17.37 56.34 -29.80
CA PRO A 13 18.40 56.14 -28.82
C PRO A 13 18.13 54.96 -27.85
N CYS A 14 19.23 54.36 -27.41
CA CYS A 14 19.41 53.69 -26.12
C CYS A 14 18.34 52.66 -25.66
N GLU A 15 18.53 51.43 -26.09
CA GLU A 15 18.17 50.29 -25.24
C GLU A 15 19.47 49.75 -24.59
N PRO A 16 19.44 49.47 -23.26
CA PRO A 16 20.59 48.88 -22.62
C PRO A 16 20.66 47.39 -23.02
N GLU A 17 21.77 46.98 -23.61
CA GLU A 17 22.14 45.59 -23.82
C GLU A 17 22.07 44.84 -22.48
N LEU A 18 20.96 44.09 -22.26
CA LEU A 18 20.97 42.99 -21.32
C LEU A 18 21.84 41.87 -21.93
N LYS A 19 23.09 41.78 -21.48
CA LYS A 19 23.91 40.60 -21.66
C LYS A 19 23.15 39.41 -21.07
N ALA A 20 22.42 38.69 -21.91
CA ALA A 20 21.96 37.34 -21.62
C ALA A 20 23.19 36.46 -21.48
N GLY A 21 23.72 36.41 -20.26
CA GLY A 21 24.62 35.35 -19.86
C GLY A 21 23.90 34.05 -20.10
N ALA A 22 24.29 33.30 -21.12
CA ALA A 22 23.93 31.92 -21.30
C ALA A 22 24.49 31.15 -20.09
N VAL A 23 23.73 31.14 -18.98
CA VAL A 23 23.88 30.14 -17.94
C VAL A 23 23.49 28.86 -18.63
N GLY A 24 24.47 28.13 -19.12
CA GLY A 24 24.31 26.74 -19.51
C GLY A 24 23.68 26.01 -18.35
N LYS A 25 22.39 25.68 -18.51
CA LYS A 25 21.65 24.82 -17.60
C LYS A 25 22.32 23.46 -17.69
N GLU A 26 23.46 23.29 -16.98
CA GLU A 26 24.07 21.98 -16.78
C GLU A 26 22.97 21.09 -16.23
N ARG A 27 22.52 20.13 -17.03
CA ARG A 27 21.66 19.04 -16.54
C ARG A 27 22.39 18.42 -15.36
N PRO A 28 21.87 18.51 -14.13
CA PRO A 28 22.53 17.91 -12.99
C PRO A 28 22.71 16.43 -13.32
N ARG A 29 23.96 16.01 -13.39
CA ARG A 29 24.36 14.64 -13.71
C ARG A 29 23.75 13.72 -12.66
N ASN A 30 22.75 12.90 -13.03
CA ASN A 30 21.92 12.08 -12.13
C ASN A 30 22.68 10.84 -11.58
N TRP A 31 23.95 10.99 -11.21
CA TRP A 31 24.78 9.92 -10.66
C TRP A 31 24.18 9.30 -9.38
N GLY A 32 23.60 10.12 -8.50
CA GLY A 32 23.01 9.62 -7.27
C GLY A 32 21.80 8.72 -7.50
N TRP A 33 21.08 8.90 -8.60
CA TRP A 33 19.99 8.03 -8.99
C TRP A 33 20.50 6.63 -9.37
N MET A 34 21.50 6.54 -10.25
CA MET A 34 22.13 5.28 -10.65
C MET A 34 22.82 4.59 -9.47
N LEU A 35 23.60 5.34 -8.68
CA LEU A 35 24.33 4.80 -7.54
C LEU A 35 23.39 4.18 -6.50
N SER A 36 22.27 4.85 -6.20
CA SER A 36 21.28 4.35 -5.24
C SER A 36 20.60 3.06 -5.73
N TRP A 37 20.33 2.92 -7.04
CA TRP A 37 19.83 1.67 -7.62
C TRP A 37 20.84 0.54 -7.55
N ILE A 38 22.10 0.80 -7.91
CA ILE A 38 23.18 -0.19 -7.83
C ILE A 38 23.33 -0.68 -6.39
N LEU A 39 23.32 0.24 -5.41
CA LEU A 39 23.38 -0.12 -3.99
C LEU A 39 22.22 -1.03 -3.59
N CYS A 40 21.00 -0.66 -3.94
CA CYS A 40 19.80 -1.41 -3.64
C CYS A 40 19.87 -2.84 -4.21
N ILE A 41 20.17 -2.96 -5.50
CA ILE A 41 20.25 -4.27 -6.18
C ILE A 41 21.32 -5.16 -5.55
N ASN A 42 22.51 -4.61 -5.24
CA ASN A 42 23.57 -5.40 -4.61
C ASN A 42 23.18 -5.90 -3.22
N VAL A 43 22.58 -5.06 -2.39
CA VAL A 43 22.10 -5.46 -1.05
C VAL A 43 21.00 -6.52 -1.16
N LEU A 44 20.08 -6.38 -2.12
CA LEU A 44 19.00 -7.36 -2.35
C LEU A 44 19.54 -8.70 -2.83
N ILE A 45 20.49 -8.71 -3.76
CA ILE A 45 21.10 -9.96 -4.25
C ILE A 45 21.85 -10.65 -3.13
N LEU A 46 22.65 -9.91 -2.34
CA LEU A 46 23.39 -10.46 -1.20
C LEU A 46 22.42 -11.00 -0.14
N GLY A 47 21.38 -10.24 0.20
CA GLY A 47 20.35 -10.66 1.13
C GLY A 47 19.61 -11.92 0.66
N CYS A 48 19.21 -11.97 -0.61
CA CYS A 48 18.57 -13.13 -1.20
C CYS A 48 19.49 -14.38 -1.15
N ALA A 49 20.76 -14.22 -1.45
CA ALA A 49 21.74 -15.31 -1.40
C ALA A 49 21.91 -15.83 0.03
N LEU A 50 22.01 -14.93 1.04
CA LEU A 50 22.13 -15.32 2.44
C LEU A 50 20.85 -16.00 2.97
N VAL A 51 19.67 -15.43 2.66
CA VAL A 51 18.37 -16.02 3.05
C VAL A 51 18.21 -17.42 2.42
N SER A 52 18.52 -17.57 1.14
CA SER A 52 18.44 -18.86 0.46
C SER A 52 19.49 -19.84 1.00
N GLY A 53 20.71 -19.38 1.28
CA GLY A 53 21.77 -20.18 1.87
C GLY A 53 21.39 -20.71 3.25
N SER A 54 20.88 -19.86 4.13
CA SER A 54 20.47 -20.26 5.49
C SER A 54 19.25 -21.20 5.51
N ALA A 55 18.38 -21.13 4.47
CA ALA A 55 17.16 -21.92 4.39
C ALA A 55 17.37 -23.32 3.75
N TYR A 56 18.24 -23.40 2.73
CA TYR A 56 18.34 -24.59 1.86
C TYR A 56 19.72 -25.23 1.82
N SER A 57 20.74 -24.60 2.42
CA SER A 57 22.10 -25.19 2.46
C SER A 57 22.22 -26.21 3.58
N GLU A 58 22.83 -27.34 3.26
CA GLU A 58 23.24 -28.34 4.26
C GLU A 58 24.64 -28.04 4.86
N VAL A 59 25.30 -26.99 4.37
CA VAL A 59 26.69 -26.64 4.67
C VAL A 59 26.73 -25.30 5.38
N ASP A 60 27.33 -25.27 6.54
CA ASP A 60 28.00 -24.21 7.34
C ASP A 60 27.48 -22.73 7.34
N ILE A 61 26.48 -22.33 6.60
CA ILE A 61 25.84 -21.03 6.77
C ILE A 61 24.70 -21.18 7.79
N ASP A 62 24.97 -20.76 9.03
CA ASP A 62 23.96 -20.81 10.09
C ASP A 62 23.02 -19.59 9.99
N VAL A 63 21.82 -19.75 10.55
CA VAL A 63 20.85 -18.66 10.74
C VAL A 63 21.48 -17.45 11.47
N SER A 64 22.47 -17.71 12.33
CA SER A 64 23.23 -16.67 13.03
C SER A 64 24.00 -15.76 12.08
N ASP A 65 24.54 -16.25 10.97
CA ASP A 65 25.29 -15.45 10.00
C ASP A 65 24.38 -14.48 9.24
N LEU A 66 23.20 -14.96 8.85
CA LEU A 66 22.15 -14.10 8.28
C LEU A 66 21.72 -13.01 9.27
N GLN A 67 21.54 -13.37 10.54
CA GLN A 67 21.14 -12.40 11.58
C GLN A 67 22.22 -11.34 11.82
N ILE A 68 23.51 -11.71 11.79
CA ILE A 68 24.64 -10.75 11.89
C ILE A 68 24.58 -9.75 10.72
N PHE A 69 24.40 -10.24 9.50
CA PHE A 69 24.25 -9.39 8.33
C PHE A 69 23.08 -8.42 8.49
N LEU A 70 21.91 -8.91 8.94
CA LEU A 70 20.73 -8.08 9.18
C LEU A 70 20.99 -7.05 10.27
N ILE A 71 21.63 -7.41 11.39
CA ILE A 71 22.00 -6.46 12.46
C ILE A 71 22.82 -5.30 11.90
N VAL A 72 23.88 -5.60 11.12
CA VAL A 72 24.73 -4.58 10.52
C VAL A 72 23.93 -3.67 9.56
N LEU A 73 23.09 -4.28 8.71
CA LEU A 73 22.26 -3.55 7.76
C LEU A 73 21.26 -2.62 8.47
N LEU A 74 20.59 -3.10 9.51
CA LEU A 74 19.62 -2.32 10.29
C LEU A 74 20.27 -1.19 11.08
N LEU A 75 21.43 -1.42 11.70
CA LEU A 75 22.18 -0.39 12.40
C LEU A 75 22.63 0.72 11.43
N LEU A 76 23.20 0.35 10.28
CA LEU A 76 23.63 1.30 9.26
C LEU A 76 22.47 2.17 8.78
N THR A 77 21.33 1.54 8.52
CA THR A 77 20.11 2.21 8.07
C THR A 77 19.54 3.13 9.15
N SER A 78 19.52 2.68 10.41
CA SER A 78 19.08 3.48 11.56
C SER A 78 19.96 4.71 11.78
N ILE A 79 21.27 4.54 11.71
CA ILE A 79 22.23 5.65 11.83
C ILE A 79 21.99 6.69 10.75
N TRP A 80 21.77 6.24 9.50
CA TRP A 80 21.46 7.16 8.40
C TRP A 80 20.14 7.91 8.63
N MET A 81 19.06 7.24 9.07
CA MET A 81 17.78 7.89 9.37
C MET A 81 17.92 8.93 10.49
N ILE A 82 18.66 8.61 11.54
CA ILE A 82 18.94 9.55 12.65
C ILE A 82 19.74 10.75 12.12
N TYR A 83 20.75 10.51 11.29
CA TYR A 83 21.53 11.58 10.64
C TYR A 83 20.63 12.48 9.80
N TYR A 84 19.72 11.92 9.00
CA TYR A 84 18.76 12.68 8.21
C TYR A 84 17.90 13.60 9.09
N VAL A 85 17.31 13.07 10.16
CA VAL A 85 16.44 13.81 11.07
C VAL A 85 17.22 14.90 11.83
N ALA A 86 18.46 14.61 12.24
CA ALA A 86 19.28 15.52 13.06
C ALA A 86 19.92 16.65 12.24
N TYR A 87 20.34 16.35 11.01
CA TYR A 87 21.13 17.29 10.18
C TYR A 87 20.38 17.69 8.91
N THR A 88 20.04 16.75 8.04
CA THR A 88 19.51 17.04 6.70
C THR A 88 18.20 17.81 6.76
N ALA A 89 17.26 17.34 7.59
CA ALA A 89 15.92 17.95 7.69
C ALA A 89 15.91 19.31 8.39
N ARG A 90 17.00 19.68 9.08
CA ARG A 90 17.11 20.94 9.83
C ARG A 90 17.87 22.04 9.09
N GLN A 91 18.45 21.74 7.93
CA GLN A 91 19.13 22.76 7.12
C GLN A 91 18.09 23.73 6.53
N GLU A 92 18.43 25.01 6.49
CA GLU A 92 17.67 26.03 5.78
C GLU A 92 17.62 25.62 4.29
N ASP A 93 16.46 25.70 3.65
CA ASP A 93 16.19 25.27 2.28
C ASP A 93 16.29 23.74 2.01
N ALA A 94 16.33 22.89 3.04
CA ALA A 94 16.38 21.44 2.85
C ALA A 94 15.09 20.88 2.26
N VAL A 95 13.94 21.43 2.67
CA VAL A 95 12.60 21.00 2.27
C VAL A 95 11.82 22.21 1.78
N ASP A 96 11.86 22.48 0.48
CA ASP A 96 11.12 23.61 -0.12
C ASP A 96 9.62 23.36 -0.16
N TYR A 97 9.23 22.09 -0.29
CA TYR A 97 7.84 21.70 -0.49
C TYR A 97 7.50 20.35 0.19
N LYS A 98 6.24 20.23 0.66
CA LYS A 98 5.69 18.97 1.17
C LYS A 98 4.62 18.46 0.22
N ASP A 99 4.86 17.31 -0.39
CA ASP A 99 3.89 16.66 -1.28
C ASP A 99 2.65 16.21 -0.50
N GLY A 100 1.52 16.88 -0.75
CA GLY A 100 0.25 16.55 -0.10
C GLY A 100 -0.28 15.15 -0.42
N HIS A 101 0.12 14.58 -1.56
CA HIS A 101 -0.31 13.27 -2.05
C HIS A 101 0.65 12.14 -1.63
N ALA A 102 1.89 12.46 -1.26
CA ALA A 102 2.84 11.48 -0.77
C ALA A 102 2.48 11.03 0.65
N GLY A 103 2.31 9.73 0.85
CA GLY A 103 1.99 9.14 2.15
C GLY A 103 0.71 9.71 2.76
N PRO A 104 -0.47 9.40 2.21
CA PRO A 104 -1.75 9.80 2.78
C PRO A 104 -1.88 9.34 4.24
N VAL A 105 -2.74 10.00 5.02
CA VAL A 105 -2.84 9.78 6.48
C VAL A 105 -3.12 8.34 6.85
N TRP A 106 -3.93 7.64 6.07
CA TRP A 106 -4.28 6.23 6.28
C TRP A 106 -3.09 5.28 6.00
N LEU A 107 -2.23 5.58 5.02
CA LEU A 107 -1.01 4.78 4.76
C LEU A 107 -0.04 4.93 5.95
N ARG A 108 0.13 6.15 6.45
CA ARG A 108 0.93 6.41 7.65
C ARG A 108 0.29 5.78 8.89
N GLY A 109 -1.03 5.83 9.01
CA GLY A 109 -1.77 5.15 10.08
C GLY A 109 -1.58 3.64 10.06
N GLY A 110 -1.64 3.02 8.87
CA GLY A 110 -1.32 1.61 8.67
C GLY A 110 0.11 1.25 9.07
N LEU A 111 1.09 2.08 8.67
CA LEU A 111 2.49 1.91 9.08
C LEU A 111 2.65 1.92 10.62
N VAL A 112 2.00 2.85 11.32
CA VAL A 112 2.06 2.90 12.79
C VAL A 112 1.38 1.69 13.42
N LEU A 113 0.21 1.29 12.92
CA LEU A 113 -0.52 0.11 13.42
C LEU A 113 0.33 -1.15 13.30
N PHE A 114 0.86 -1.43 12.12
CA PHE A 114 1.72 -2.60 11.88
C PHE A 114 3.05 -2.48 12.62
N GLY A 115 3.60 -1.26 12.74
CA GLY A 115 4.80 -1.00 13.53
C GLY A 115 4.63 -1.33 15.01
N VAL A 116 3.53 -0.92 15.64
CA VAL A 116 3.23 -1.25 17.04
C VAL A 116 3.07 -2.76 17.24
N LEU A 117 2.34 -3.43 16.34
CA LEU A 117 2.16 -4.90 16.41
C LEU A 117 3.48 -5.65 16.18
N SER A 118 4.34 -5.14 15.30
CA SER A 118 5.69 -5.69 15.09
C SER A 118 6.60 -5.50 16.31
N ILE A 119 6.51 -4.36 17.00
CA ILE A 119 7.23 -4.13 18.26
C ILE A 119 6.78 -5.14 19.34
N ILE A 120 5.47 -5.38 19.45
CA ILE A 120 4.92 -6.37 20.38
C ILE A 120 5.44 -7.78 20.02
N MET A 121 5.48 -8.11 18.73
CA MET A 121 6.06 -9.37 18.24
C MET A 121 7.52 -9.51 18.64
N ASP A 122 8.34 -8.48 18.42
CA ASP A 122 9.76 -8.49 18.78
C ASP A 122 9.97 -8.66 20.28
N ILE A 123 9.13 -8.03 21.12
CA ILE A 123 9.16 -8.21 22.59
C ILE A 123 8.90 -9.69 22.96
N PHE A 124 7.90 -10.33 22.34
CA PHE A 124 7.64 -11.76 22.58
C PHE A 124 8.77 -12.66 22.06
N LYS A 125 9.36 -12.30 20.91
CA LYS A 125 10.52 -13.01 20.34
C LYS A 125 11.74 -12.92 21.26
N ILE A 126 12.03 -11.73 21.80
CA ILE A 126 13.08 -11.49 22.79
C ILE A 126 12.81 -12.32 24.06
N ALA A 127 11.59 -12.25 24.61
CA ALA A 127 11.21 -12.99 25.80
C ALA A 127 11.35 -14.50 25.63
N SER A 128 11.02 -15.03 24.46
CA SER A 128 11.22 -16.45 24.10
C SER A 128 12.71 -16.80 24.03
N TYR A 129 13.54 -16.02 23.32
CA TYR A 129 14.94 -16.33 23.12
C TYR A 129 15.81 -16.14 24.36
N VAL A 130 15.48 -15.19 25.24
CA VAL A 130 16.16 -15.01 26.53
C VAL A 130 16.09 -16.28 27.38
N GLY A 131 15.00 -17.04 27.28
CA GLY A 131 14.87 -18.33 27.94
C GLY A 131 15.88 -19.41 27.51
N TYR A 132 16.50 -19.24 26.35
CA TYR A 132 17.47 -20.18 25.76
C TYR A 132 18.90 -19.62 25.68
N VAL A 133 19.16 -18.44 26.21
CA VAL A 133 20.46 -17.74 26.12
C VAL A 133 21.64 -18.58 26.65
N HIS A 134 21.39 -19.51 27.60
CA HIS A 134 22.43 -20.32 28.21
C HIS A 134 22.93 -21.48 27.32
N CYS A 135 22.24 -21.76 26.21
CA CYS A 135 22.56 -22.85 25.31
C CYS A 135 22.45 -22.50 23.81
N ASP A 136 22.08 -21.26 23.52
CA ASP A 136 21.95 -20.76 22.15
C ASP A 136 22.77 -19.48 21.94
N SER A 137 22.94 -19.08 20.66
CA SER A 137 23.74 -17.91 20.31
C SER A 137 23.12 -16.62 20.83
N ALA A 138 23.93 -15.74 21.44
CA ALA A 138 23.50 -14.40 21.84
C ALA A 138 22.99 -13.54 20.67
N VAL A 139 23.38 -13.84 19.44
CA VAL A 139 22.93 -13.17 18.21
C VAL A 139 21.42 -13.28 18.02
N LYS A 140 20.84 -14.45 18.39
CA LYS A 140 19.38 -14.66 18.30
C LYS A 140 18.57 -13.73 19.20
N VAL A 141 19.14 -13.26 20.31
CA VAL A 141 18.53 -12.25 21.18
C VAL A 141 18.85 -10.83 20.68
N ALA A 142 20.07 -10.62 20.18
CA ALA A 142 20.50 -9.30 19.71
C ALA A 142 19.71 -8.85 18.47
N PHE A 143 19.38 -9.75 17.56
CA PHE A 143 18.69 -9.42 16.32
C PHE A 143 17.30 -8.76 16.57
N PRO A 144 16.35 -9.36 17.31
CA PRO A 144 15.05 -8.73 17.53
C PRO A 144 15.15 -7.45 18.37
N VAL A 145 16.18 -7.28 19.22
CA VAL A 145 16.42 -6.02 19.93
C VAL A 145 16.79 -4.90 18.95
N VAL A 146 17.70 -5.17 18.02
CA VAL A 146 18.10 -4.20 16.98
C VAL A 146 16.93 -3.92 16.04
N GLN A 147 16.15 -4.94 15.67
CA GLN A 147 14.97 -4.81 14.84
C GLN A 147 13.91 -3.91 15.50
N LEU A 148 13.64 -4.08 16.78
CA LEU A 148 12.74 -3.23 17.56
C LEU A 148 13.16 -1.75 17.50
N VAL A 149 14.45 -1.46 17.75
CA VAL A 149 14.99 -0.10 17.67
C VAL A 149 14.83 0.46 16.24
N PHE A 150 15.14 -0.34 15.24
CA PHE A 150 14.98 0.03 13.83
C PHE A 150 13.53 0.37 13.50
N ILE A 151 12.55 -0.45 13.91
CA ILE A 151 11.12 -0.19 13.67
C ILE A 151 10.67 1.12 14.29
N VAL A 152 11.10 1.42 15.52
CA VAL A 152 10.78 2.70 16.20
C VAL A 152 11.35 3.88 15.43
N VAL A 153 12.64 3.84 15.10
CA VAL A 153 13.33 4.93 14.36
C VAL A 153 12.70 5.12 12.97
N GLN A 154 12.46 4.03 12.24
CA GLN A 154 11.90 4.07 10.89
C GLN A 154 10.45 4.56 10.88
N THR A 155 9.62 4.11 11.82
CA THR A 155 8.22 4.56 11.92
C THR A 155 8.16 6.06 12.18
N TYR A 156 8.99 6.57 13.09
CA TYR A 156 9.09 8.00 13.33
C TYR A 156 9.57 8.76 12.11
N PHE A 157 10.64 8.29 11.46
CA PHE A 157 11.20 8.89 10.25
C PHE A 157 10.17 8.98 9.12
N LEU A 158 9.52 7.87 8.79
CA LEU A 158 8.53 7.82 7.72
C LEU A 158 7.25 8.61 8.07
N TRP A 159 6.82 8.60 9.34
CA TRP A 159 5.66 9.37 9.76
C TRP A 159 5.84 10.87 9.54
N VAL A 160 7.00 11.40 9.91
CA VAL A 160 7.29 12.85 9.88
C VAL A 160 7.70 13.31 8.47
N HIS A 161 8.57 12.55 7.80
CA HIS A 161 9.29 12.97 6.61
C HIS A 161 8.77 12.37 5.29
N SER A 162 7.76 11.51 5.29
CA SER A 162 7.26 10.85 4.06
C SER A 162 6.79 11.81 2.96
N LYS A 163 6.49 13.05 3.30
CA LYS A 163 6.02 14.10 2.38
C LYS A 163 7.10 15.07 1.92
N ASP A 164 8.30 14.95 2.44
CA ASP A 164 9.36 15.92 2.21
C ASP A 164 9.92 15.81 0.78
N CYS A 165 9.97 16.94 0.06
CA CYS A 165 10.70 17.08 -1.20
C CYS A 165 12.08 17.66 -0.89
N VAL A 166 13.08 16.78 -0.79
CA VAL A 166 14.42 17.15 -0.30
C VAL A 166 15.29 17.69 -1.42
N HIS A 167 15.84 18.90 -1.24
CA HIS A 167 16.71 19.56 -2.20
C HIS A 167 18.17 19.60 -1.80
N VAL A 168 18.51 19.35 -0.55
CA VAL A 168 19.88 19.32 -0.01
C VAL A 168 20.36 17.88 0.09
N GLN A 169 21.66 17.63 -0.13
CA GLN A 169 22.28 16.30 -0.04
C GLN A 169 21.55 15.19 -0.83
N LYS A 170 21.04 15.52 -2.03
CA LYS A 170 20.20 14.64 -2.84
C LYS A 170 20.77 13.23 -3.06
N ASN A 171 22.08 13.11 -3.28
CA ASN A 171 22.71 11.83 -3.56
C ASN A 171 22.79 10.94 -2.31
N LEU A 172 23.16 11.51 -1.17
CA LEU A 172 23.22 10.79 0.10
C LEU A 172 21.82 10.35 0.53
N THR A 173 20.83 11.24 0.40
CA THR A 173 19.42 10.94 0.71
C THR A 173 18.87 9.83 -0.19
N ARG A 174 19.18 9.85 -1.48
CA ARG A 174 18.78 8.76 -2.40
C ARG A 174 19.42 7.42 -2.02
N CYS A 175 20.70 7.40 -1.72
CA CYS A 175 21.39 6.17 -1.31
C CYS A 175 20.83 5.63 0.01
N GLY A 176 20.60 6.49 1.00
CA GLY A 176 20.05 6.09 2.29
C GLY A 176 18.61 5.56 2.18
N LEU A 177 17.76 6.19 1.36
CA LEU A 177 16.39 5.71 1.11
C LEU A 177 16.37 4.36 0.40
N MET A 178 17.25 4.14 -0.58
CA MET A 178 17.37 2.85 -1.24
C MET A 178 17.98 1.79 -0.33
N LEU A 179 18.86 2.16 0.58
CA LEU A 179 19.34 1.27 1.64
C LEU A 179 18.20 0.89 2.59
N THR A 180 17.36 1.85 2.98
CA THR A 180 16.16 1.59 3.81
C THR A 180 15.19 0.65 3.10
N LEU A 181 14.93 0.88 1.82
CA LEU A 181 14.08 0.03 1.00
C LEU A 181 14.64 -1.40 0.92
N SER A 182 15.92 -1.54 0.58
CA SER A 182 16.56 -2.87 0.49
C SER A 182 16.59 -3.60 1.84
N ALA A 183 16.83 -2.89 2.95
CA ALA A 183 16.79 -3.48 4.28
C ALA A 183 15.41 -4.07 4.60
N ASN A 184 14.34 -3.32 4.34
CA ASN A 184 12.97 -3.80 4.55
C ASN A 184 12.63 -4.99 3.66
N LEU A 185 13.05 -5.00 2.39
CA LEU A 185 12.82 -6.13 1.49
C LEU A 185 13.61 -7.37 1.90
N VAL A 186 14.83 -7.23 2.43
CA VAL A 186 15.60 -8.38 2.95
C VAL A 186 14.95 -8.93 4.22
N ILE A 187 14.48 -8.06 5.14
CA ILE A 187 13.69 -8.50 6.30
C ILE A 187 12.44 -9.23 5.83
N TRP A 188 11.71 -8.67 4.88
CA TRP A 188 10.52 -9.30 4.31
C TRP A 188 10.82 -10.70 3.76
N MET A 189 11.88 -10.86 2.94
CA MET A 189 12.30 -12.17 2.42
C MET A 189 12.64 -13.14 3.56
N THR A 190 13.35 -12.70 4.59
CA THR A 190 13.72 -13.52 5.75
C THR A 190 12.47 -14.00 6.48
N LEU A 191 11.52 -13.10 6.77
CA LEU A 191 10.28 -13.42 7.47
C LEU A 191 9.42 -14.40 6.68
N VAL A 192 9.23 -14.16 5.38
CA VAL A 192 8.47 -15.07 4.50
C VAL A 192 9.10 -16.45 4.44
N THR A 193 10.43 -16.52 4.42
CA THR A 193 11.17 -17.80 4.40
C THR A 193 11.06 -18.51 5.74
N GLU A 194 11.20 -17.81 6.87
CA GLU A 194 11.03 -18.39 8.21
C GLU A 194 9.61 -18.93 8.40
N GLU A 195 8.58 -18.18 7.99
CA GLU A 195 7.18 -18.60 8.04
C GLU A 195 6.94 -19.84 7.17
N SER A 196 7.47 -19.84 5.94
CA SER A 196 7.39 -20.98 5.03
C SER A 196 8.02 -22.24 5.63
N LEU A 197 9.22 -22.13 6.19
CA LEU A 197 9.92 -23.26 6.82
C LEU A 197 9.17 -23.77 8.07
N HIS A 198 8.61 -22.87 8.86
CA HIS A 198 7.82 -23.24 10.04
C HIS A 198 6.59 -24.08 9.65
N GLN A 199 5.87 -23.69 8.61
CA GLN A 199 4.69 -24.41 8.14
C GLN A 199 5.02 -25.76 7.49
N THR A 200 6.13 -25.85 6.77
CA THR A 200 6.57 -27.11 6.14
C THR A 200 7.17 -28.12 7.13
N THR A 201 7.55 -27.66 8.32
CA THR A 201 8.17 -28.51 9.37
C THR A 201 7.16 -28.91 10.45
N SER A 202 5.90 -28.47 10.37
CA SER A 202 4.84 -28.87 11.29
C SER A 202 4.62 -30.39 11.26
N PRO A 203 4.41 -31.06 12.43
CA PRO A 203 4.39 -32.54 12.52
C PRO A 203 3.28 -33.22 11.71
N ASP A 204 2.22 -32.49 11.34
CA ASP A 204 1.07 -33.03 10.61
C ASP A 204 1.39 -33.43 9.15
N PHE A 205 2.46 -32.89 8.55
CA PHE A 205 2.89 -33.23 7.21
C PHE A 205 3.89 -34.40 7.12
N LEU A 206 4.42 -34.89 8.25
CA LEU A 206 5.44 -35.94 8.26
C LEU A 206 4.88 -37.39 8.35
N GLY A 207 3.56 -37.55 8.14
CA GLY A 207 2.91 -38.87 8.29
C GLY A 207 3.40 -39.99 7.38
N ASN A 208 4.13 -39.75 6.30
CA ASN A 208 4.57 -40.84 5.38
C ASN A 208 5.85 -40.58 4.55
N SER A 209 6.78 -39.80 5.01
CA SER A 209 8.10 -39.71 4.34
C SER A 209 9.23 -39.97 5.31
N THR A 210 9.91 -41.10 5.06
CA THR A 210 11.19 -41.51 5.65
C THR A 210 12.09 -40.31 5.99
N LYS A 211 12.34 -40.20 7.29
CA LYS A 211 13.49 -39.56 7.95
C LYS A 211 14.54 -38.95 7.03
N THR A 212 14.34 -37.70 6.66
CA THR A 212 15.43 -36.77 6.45
C THR A 212 15.28 -35.71 7.54
N SER A 213 15.91 -36.03 8.68
CA SER A 213 16.04 -35.11 9.81
C SER A 213 16.87 -33.92 9.35
N ARG A 214 16.21 -32.89 8.76
CA ARG A 214 16.83 -31.59 8.55
C ARG A 214 16.85 -30.86 9.87
N ARG A 215 18.02 -30.60 10.34
CA ARG A 215 18.33 -29.64 11.41
C ARG A 215 17.65 -28.29 11.18
N THR A 216 16.41 -28.16 11.60
CA THR A 216 16.02 -26.91 12.20
C THR A 216 16.81 -26.79 13.48
N GLY A 217 17.54 -25.70 13.69
CA GLY A 217 18.48 -25.51 14.82
C GLY A 217 17.86 -25.56 16.23
N TYR A 218 16.96 -26.47 16.47
CA TYR A 218 16.48 -26.96 17.75
C TYR A 218 17.11 -28.34 17.94
N GLY A 219 18.36 -28.29 18.38
CA GLY A 219 19.10 -29.46 18.82
C GLY A 219 18.37 -30.18 19.92
N ASP A 220 18.18 -31.39 19.60
CA ASP A 220 17.81 -32.53 20.41
C ASP A 220 18.19 -32.41 21.89
N ASN A 221 17.20 -32.57 22.78
CA ASN A 221 17.26 -33.08 24.16
C ASN A 221 18.16 -32.41 25.22
N LYS A 222 18.91 -31.34 24.96
CA LYS A 222 19.80 -30.74 25.98
C LYS A 222 19.46 -29.32 26.40
N CYS A 223 18.69 -28.57 25.61
CA CYS A 223 18.37 -27.17 25.90
C CYS A 223 16.91 -27.03 26.36
N LYS A 224 16.71 -26.91 27.66
CA LYS A 224 15.37 -26.61 28.20
C LYS A 224 15.27 -25.11 28.45
N CYS A 225 14.10 -24.54 28.14
CA CYS A 225 13.81 -23.17 28.48
C CYS A 225 13.93 -22.91 30.00
N SER A 226 14.53 -21.80 30.38
CA SER A 226 14.64 -21.39 31.78
C SER A 226 13.31 -20.96 32.40
N HIS A 227 12.28 -20.69 31.58
CA HIS A 227 10.95 -20.24 32.00
C HIS A 227 9.86 -21.16 31.46
N THR A 228 8.79 -21.32 32.22
CA THR A 228 7.59 -22.09 31.81
C THR A 228 6.81 -21.41 30.67
N SER A 229 7.04 -20.11 30.44
CA SER A 229 6.30 -19.29 29.47
C SER A 229 6.90 -19.22 28.07
N CYS A 230 8.05 -19.86 27.80
CA CYS A 230 8.71 -19.78 26.48
C CYS A 230 7.82 -20.30 25.33
N SER A 231 7.06 -21.37 25.57
CA SER A 231 6.14 -21.92 24.57
C SER A 231 5.01 -20.94 24.23
N ILE A 232 4.47 -20.27 25.25
CA ILE A 232 3.41 -19.27 25.09
C ILE A 232 3.94 -18.09 24.27
N PHE A 233 5.12 -17.58 24.59
CA PHE A 233 5.73 -16.48 23.84
C PHE A 233 6.08 -16.88 22.41
N LYS A 234 6.54 -18.12 22.21
CA LYS A 234 6.82 -18.68 20.89
C LYS A 234 5.52 -18.71 20.05
N THR A 235 4.46 -19.25 20.58
CA THR A 235 3.15 -19.27 19.90
C THR A 235 2.64 -17.87 19.61
N ALA A 236 2.73 -16.95 20.60
CA ALA A 236 2.25 -15.59 20.45
C ALA A 236 2.98 -14.80 19.33
N TYR A 237 4.31 -14.92 19.23
CA TYR A 237 5.01 -14.18 18.18
C TYR A 237 4.74 -14.75 16.78
N TYR A 238 4.44 -16.03 16.62
CA TYR A 238 4.03 -16.60 15.34
C TYR A 238 2.70 -16.04 14.85
N TYR A 239 1.73 -15.82 15.73
CA TYR A 239 0.47 -15.16 15.35
C TYR A 239 0.65 -13.68 14.95
N LEU A 240 1.72 -13.04 15.41
CA LEU A 240 2.02 -11.65 15.09
C LEU A 240 2.96 -11.49 13.88
N TYR A 241 3.49 -12.58 13.35
CA TYR A 241 4.43 -12.59 12.21
C TYR A 241 3.92 -11.83 10.98
N PRO A 242 2.65 -12.00 10.56
CA PRO A 242 2.12 -11.31 9.39
C PRO A 242 2.20 -9.80 9.49
N PHE A 243 2.09 -9.23 10.68
CA PHE A 243 2.16 -7.77 10.86
C PHE A 243 3.55 -7.20 10.55
N ASN A 244 4.61 -7.95 10.83
CA ASN A 244 5.97 -7.54 10.51
C ASN A 244 6.26 -7.66 9.01
N ILE A 245 5.70 -8.68 8.35
CA ILE A 245 5.73 -8.84 6.89
C ILE A 245 5.08 -7.62 6.23
N GLU A 246 3.86 -7.26 6.66
CA GLU A 246 3.12 -6.11 6.14
C GLU A 246 3.86 -4.78 6.44
N TYR A 247 4.37 -4.60 7.67
CA TYR A 247 5.14 -3.42 8.05
C TYR A 247 6.31 -3.18 7.09
N SER A 248 7.08 -4.22 6.78
CA SER A 248 8.25 -4.14 5.91
C SER A 248 7.89 -3.72 4.49
N LEU A 249 6.76 -4.22 3.95
CA LEU A 249 6.28 -3.83 2.62
C LEU A 249 5.76 -2.39 2.60
N PHE A 250 4.99 -1.97 3.62
CA PHE A 250 4.53 -0.58 3.75
C PHE A 250 5.71 0.40 3.86
N ALA A 251 6.69 0.07 4.69
CA ALA A 251 7.90 0.88 4.85
C ALA A 251 8.71 0.98 3.54
N SER A 252 8.84 -0.13 2.80
CA SER A 252 9.48 -0.17 1.48
C SER A 252 8.78 0.73 0.48
N ALA A 253 7.45 0.66 0.40
CA ALA A 253 6.64 1.47 -0.50
C ALA A 253 6.80 2.97 -0.16
N MET A 254 6.72 3.34 1.12
CA MET A 254 6.88 4.74 1.55
C MET A 254 8.31 5.26 1.31
N ALA A 255 9.34 4.45 1.56
CA ALA A 255 10.74 4.81 1.26
C ALA A 255 10.95 5.04 -0.24
N TYR A 256 10.31 4.24 -1.10
CA TYR A 256 10.36 4.43 -2.54
C TYR A 256 9.67 5.72 -3.00
N VAL A 257 8.50 6.04 -2.45
CA VAL A 257 7.79 7.30 -2.72
C VAL A 257 8.66 8.50 -2.34
N LEU A 258 9.24 8.48 -1.15
CA LEU A 258 10.14 9.54 -0.68
C LEU A 258 11.38 9.66 -1.59
N TRP A 259 11.97 8.53 -2.03
CA TRP A 259 13.08 8.54 -2.98
C TRP A 259 12.73 9.20 -4.33
N LYS A 260 11.51 8.96 -4.83
CA LYS A 260 11.00 9.62 -6.05
C LYS A 260 10.85 11.13 -5.88
N ASN A 261 10.52 11.57 -4.67
CA ASN A 261 10.31 12.98 -4.36
C ASN A 261 11.62 13.76 -4.09
N VAL A 262 12.77 13.07 -3.96
CA VAL A 262 14.06 13.76 -3.79
C VAL A 262 14.41 14.59 -5.02
N GLY A 263 14.52 15.91 -4.83
CA GLY A 263 14.88 16.87 -5.88
C GLY A 263 13.74 17.17 -6.87
N ARG A 264 12.50 16.86 -6.53
CA ARG A 264 11.30 17.20 -7.32
C ARG A 264 10.87 18.63 -7.01
N VAL A 265 10.68 19.42 -8.07
CA VAL A 265 10.04 20.74 -7.99
C VAL A 265 8.59 20.54 -8.36
N MET A 266 7.68 21.01 -7.52
CA MET A 266 6.23 20.94 -7.76
C MET A 266 5.68 22.32 -8.04
N ASP A 267 4.80 22.43 -9.03
CA ASP A 267 3.99 23.61 -9.24
C ASP A 267 2.90 23.69 -8.15
N GLU A 268 2.74 24.91 -7.61
CA GLU A 268 1.88 25.21 -6.46
C GLU A 268 0.40 25.21 -6.87
N HIS A 269 -0.26 24.04 -6.93
CA HIS A 269 -1.70 23.96 -7.15
C HIS A 269 -2.42 23.07 -6.15
N SER A 270 -3.27 23.74 -5.37
CA SER A 270 -4.43 23.31 -4.59
C SER A 270 -4.23 22.30 -3.45
N HIS A 271 -4.18 22.87 -2.24
CA HIS A 271 -4.53 22.14 -1.03
C HIS A 271 -6.05 21.94 -0.93
N HIS A 272 -6.54 20.74 -1.29
CA HIS A 272 -7.90 20.35 -0.97
C HIS A 272 -7.94 19.67 0.40
N HIS A 273 -8.55 20.35 1.38
CA HIS A 273 -8.90 19.73 2.65
C HIS A 273 -10.10 18.80 2.47
N ILE A 274 -9.83 17.51 2.36
CA ILE A 274 -10.87 16.48 2.27
C ILE A 274 -11.43 16.24 3.66
N LYS A 275 -12.73 16.53 3.87
CA LYS A 275 -13.43 16.28 5.13
C LYS A 275 -14.10 14.90 5.11
N LEU A 276 -13.75 14.05 6.08
CA LEU A 276 -14.40 12.76 6.27
C LEU A 276 -15.86 12.96 6.73
N ARG A 277 -16.83 12.59 5.89
CA ARG A 277 -18.26 12.61 6.23
C ARG A 277 -18.82 11.18 6.20
N LEU A 278 -18.89 10.57 7.37
CA LEU A 278 -19.45 9.20 7.55
C LEU A 278 -20.99 9.19 7.69
N LYS A 279 -21.62 10.38 7.86
CA LYS A 279 -23.04 10.48 8.23
C LYS A 279 -24.05 10.08 7.13
N ASP A 280 -23.60 9.99 5.87
CA ASP A 280 -24.51 9.83 4.73
C ASP A 280 -24.60 8.40 4.18
N ILE A 281 -23.85 7.44 4.73
CA ILE A 281 -23.78 6.05 4.28
C ILE A 281 -24.16 5.10 5.41
N VAL A 282 -24.99 4.10 5.09
CA VAL A 282 -25.47 3.11 6.08
C VAL A 282 -25.38 1.68 5.55
N PHE A 283 -25.82 1.43 4.32
CA PHE A 283 -25.93 0.06 3.78
C PHE A 283 -24.59 -0.64 3.57
N GLY A 284 -23.61 0.04 2.93
CA GLY A 284 -22.29 -0.51 2.68
C GLY A 284 -21.56 -0.90 3.95
N PRO A 285 -21.42 0.02 4.94
CA PRO A 285 -20.80 -0.29 6.21
C PRO A 285 -21.52 -1.41 6.99
N VAL A 286 -22.85 -1.38 7.07
CA VAL A 286 -23.62 -2.40 7.80
C VAL A 286 -23.48 -3.77 7.15
N ALA A 287 -23.68 -3.88 5.83
CA ALA A 287 -23.50 -5.11 5.09
C ALA A 287 -22.06 -5.62 5.15
N GLY A 288 -21.08 -4.73 5.07
CA GLY A 288 -19.67 -5.05 5.21
C GLY A 288 -19.31 -5.58 6.60
N VAL A 289 -19.82 -4.96 7.67
CA VAL A 289 -19.59 -5.43 9.05
C VAL A 289 -20.23 -6.82 9.27
N LEU A 290 -21.44 -7.04 8.76
CA LEU A 290 -22.07 -8.37 8.82
C LEU A 290 -21.22 -9.41 8.08
N LEU A 291 -20.67 -9.07 6.92
CA LEU A 291 -19.77 -9.94 6.16
C LEU A 291 -18.50 -10.26 6.95
N VAL A 292 -17.89 -9.27 7.60
CA VAL A 292 -16.71 -9.45 8.45
C VAL A 292 -17.01 -10.36 9.63
N VAL A 293 -18.13 -10.15 10.33
CA VAL A 293 -18.53 -10.98 11.48
C VAL A 293 -18.78 -12.42 11.04
N ALA A 294 -19.50 -12.65 9.94
CA ALA A 294 -19.75 -13.98 9.41
C ALA A 294 -18.45 -14.67 8.96
N GLY A 295 -17.57 -13.94 8.26
CA GLY A 295 -16.26 -14.45 7.84
C GLY A 295 -15.36 -14.79 9.02
N LEU A 296 -15.32 -13.96 10.07
CA LEU A 296 -14.57 -14.24 11.29
C LEU A 296 -15.12 -15.46 12.04
N ALA A 297 -16.42 -15.61 12.13
CA ALA A 297 -17.03 -16.77 12.78
C ALA A 297 -16.67 -18.08 12.08
N THR A 298 -16.76 -18.11 10.74
CA THR A 298 -16.37 -19.29 9.94
C THR A 298 -14.87 -19.55 10.00
N PHE A 299 -14.04 -18.49 10.02
CA PHE A 299 -12.61 -18.60 10.17
C PHE A 299 -12.21 -19.21 11.54
N ILE A 300 -12.80 -18.72 12.63
CA ILE A 300 -12.53 -19.25 13.97
C ILE A 300 -12.90 -20.73 14.08
N VAL A 301 -14.05 -21.13 13.54
CA VAL A 301 -14.47 -22.54 13.53
C VAL A 301 -13.50 -23.39 12.72
N TYR A 302 -13.08 -22.90 11.55
CA TYR A 302 -12.10 -23.59 10.72
C TYR A 302 -10.76 -23.80 11.45
N GLU A 303 -10.19 -22.77 12.07
CA GLU A 303 -8.92 -22.86 12.80
C GLU A 303 -9.02 -23.81 14.00
N ILE A 304 -10.11 -23.74 14.77
CA ILE A 304 -10.31 -24.63 15.93
C ILE A 304 -10.36 -26.10 15.50
N GLU A 305 -11.09 -26.43 14.43
CA GLU A 305 -11.23 -27.82 13.98
C GLU A 305 -9.95 -28.33 13.31
N MET A 306 -9.20 -27.47 12.60
CA MET A 306 -7.92 -27.86 11.98
C MET A 306 -6.79 -28.04 13.00
N LEU A 307 -6.75 -27.23 14.06
CA LEU A 307 -5.71 -27.33 15.11
C LEU A 307 -5.96 -28.44 16.13
N ARG A 308 -7.16 -29.01 16.16
CA ARG A 308 -7.53 -30.04 17.14
C ARG A 308 -7.02 -31.41 16.68
N GLU A 309 -6.07 -31.99 17.40
CA GLU A 309 -5.49 -33.31 17.11
C GLU A 309 -6.51 -34.47 17.15
N ASP A 310 -7.52 -34.37 18.03
CA ASP A 310 -8.59 -35.38 18.20
C ASP A 310 -9.82 -35.14 17.31
N SER A 311 -9.74 -34.28 16.31
CA SER A 311 -10.88 -33.95 15.44
C SER A 311 -11.13 -35.07 14.43
N ASP A 312 -12.39 -35.52 14.32
CA ASP A 312 -12.80 -36.48 13.30
C ASP A 312 -12.53 -35.91 11.89
N GLU A 313 -12.06 -36.72 10.96
CA GLU A 313 -11.81 -36.33 9.56
C GLU A 313 -13.05 -35.73 8.89
N GLU A 314 -14.25 -36.17 9.27
CA GLU A 314 -15.51 -35.60 8.80
C GLU A 314 -15.71 -34.16 9.28
N LYS A 315 -15.30 -33.80 10.49
CA LYS A 315 -15.39 -32.45 11.02
C LYS A 315 -14.41 -31.51 10.32
N LYS A 316 -13.18 -31.97 10.10
CA LYS A 316 -12.16 -31.23 9.32
C LYS A 316 -12.65 -30.95 7.90
N TYR A 317 -13.20 -31.97 7.24
CA TYR A 317 -13.78 -31.84 5.90
C TYR A 317 -14.92 -30.81 5.87
N ASN A 318 -15.83 -30.86 6.84
CA ASN A 318 -16.96 -29.92 6.93
C ASN A 318 -16.49 -28.49 7.23
N ALA A 319 -15.47 -28.31 8.08
CA ALA A 319 -14.88 -27.02 8.39
C ALA A 319 -14.22 -26.41 7.16
N LEU A 320 -13.46 -27.21 6.41
CA LEU A 320 -12.82 -26.79 5.16
C LEU A 320 -13.87 -26.42 4.09
N MET A 321 -14.89 -27.24 3.94
CA MET A 321 -16.01 -26.96 3.02
C MET A 321 -16.71 -25.63 3.37
N MET A 322 -16.99 -25.42 4.66
CA MET A 322 -17.62 -24.17 5.13
C MET A 322 -16.73 -22.96 4.84
N HIS A 323 -15.43 -23.08 5.02
CA HIS A 323 -14.47 -22.04 4.70
C HIS A 323 -14.47 -21.69 3.20
N PHE A 324 -14.44 -22.69 2.31
CA PHE A 324 -14.54 -22.46 0.86
C PHE A 324 -15.86 -21.80 0.46
N VAL A 325 -16.99 -22.28 1.00
CA VAL A 325 -18.30 -21.69 0.72
C VAL A 325 -18.34 -20.22 1.16
N MET A 326 -17.84 -19.91 2.37
CA MET A 326 -17.82 -18.53 2.85
C MET A 326 -16.92 -17.63 2.00
N ASN A 327 -15.74 -18.10 1.59
CA ASN A 327 -14.87 -17.37 0.68
C ASN A 327 -15.55 -17.08 -0.67
N ILE A 328 -16.25 -18.07 -1.24
CA ILE A 328 -17.02 -17.90 -2.48
C ILE A 328 -18.10 -16.83 -2.29
N VAL A 329 -18.85 -16.88 -1.19
CA VAL A 329 -19.89 -15.88 -0.89
C VAL A 329 -19.30 -14.47 -0.81
N ILE A 330 -18.19 -14.30 -0.09
CA ILE A 330 -17.51 -13.00 0.02
C ILE A 330 -17.10 -12.50 -1.36
N VAL A 331 -16.42 -13.34 -2.15
CA VAL A 331 -15.90 -12.99 -3.48
C VAL A 331 -17.01 -12.66 -4.47
N VAL A 332 -18.13 -13.39 -4.45
CA VAL A 332 -19.31 -13.13 -5.30
C VAL A 332 -19.94 -11.79 -4.93
N LEU A 333 -20.18 -11.53 -3.64
CA LEU A 333 -20.77 -10.27 -3.19
C LEU A 333 -19.88 -9.08 -3.54
N MET A 334 -18.56 -9.22 -3.36
CA MET A 334 -17.61 -8.18 -3.76
C MET A 334 -17.61 -7.97 -5.28
N SER A 335 -17.67 -9.04 -6.08
CA SER A 335 -17.71 -8.94 -7.54
C SER A 335 -18.96 -8.20 -8.02
N VAL A 336 -20.13 -8.56 -7.49
CA VAL A 336 -21.41 -7.90 -7.83
C VAL A 336 -21.36 -6.42 -7.44
N THR A 337 -20.89 -6.12 -6.22
CA THR A 337 -20.76 -4.74 -5.74
C THR A 337 -19.77 -3.94 -6.60
N THR A 338 -18.66 -4.55 -7.03
CA THR A 338 -17.69 -3.91 -7.93
C THR A 338 -18.30 -3.61 -9.28
N VAL A 339 -19.10 -4.53 -9.86
CA VAL A 339 -19.81 -4.28 -11.13
C VAL A 339 -20.78 -3.11 -11.01
N ILE A 340 -21.51 -3.01 -9.88
CA ILE A 340 -22.38 -1.85 -9.60
C ILE A 340 -21.55 -0.57 -9.57
N GLY A 341 -20.41 -0.57 -8.90
CA GLY A 341 -19.49 0.58 -8.83
C GLY A 341 -18.95 0.98 -10.21
N CYS A 342 -18.53 0.00 -11.03
CA CYS A 342 -18.07 0.25 -12.40
C CYS A 342 -19.19 0.81 -13.29
N ALA A 343 -20.42 0.35 -13.13
CA ALA A 343 -21.58 0.90 -13.82
C ALA A 343 -21.86 2.35 -13.40
N MET A 344 -21.66 2.67 -12.12
CA MET A 344 -21.77 4.05 -11.63
C MET A 344 -20.73 4.98 -12.25
N PHE A 345 -19.50 4.51 -12.47
CA PHE A 345 -18.48 5.31 -13.17
C PHE A 345 -18.84 5.62 -14.63
N LYS A 346 -19.56 4.74 -15.34
CA LYS A 346 -20.05 5.05 -16.70
C LYS A 346 -21.09 6.16 -16.73
N VAL A 347 -21.85 6.31 -15.64
CA VAL A 347 -22.89 7.35 -15.51
C VAL A 347 -22.31 8.64 -14.91
N ASP A 348 -21.11 8.58 -14.39
CA ASP A 348 -20.39 9.70 -13.78
C ASP A 348 -19.61 10.47 -14.87
N HIS A 349 -19.89 11.78 -15.00
CA HIS A 349 -19.30 12.66 -16.03
C HIS A 349 -18.07 13.43 -15.52
N ARG A 350 -17.46 13.02 -14.40
CA ARG A 350 -16.23 13.64 -13.92
C ARG A 350 -15.10 13.41 -14.93
N GLU A 351 -14.32 14.45 -15.17
CA GLU A 351 -13.15 14.37 -16.02
C GLU A 351 -12.04 13.53 -15.36
N HIS A 352 -11.17 12.96 -16.19
CA HIS A 352 -9.96 12.31 -15.71
C HIS A 352 -8.91 13.37 -15.37
N VAL A 353 -8.22 13.19 -14.25
CA VAL A 353 -7.11 14.04 -13.85
C VAL A 353 -6.02 13.97 -14.93
N SER A 354 -5.82 15.11 -15.62
CA SER A 354 -4.81 15.23 -16.69
C SER A 354 -3.37 15.23 -16.15
N ASP A 355 -3.18 15.58 -14.89
CA ASP A 355 -1.85 15.72 -14.30
C ASP A 355 -1.23 14.36 -14.00
N LYS A 356 -0.08 14.13 -14.62
CA LYS A 356 0.77 12.95 -14.38
C LYS A 356 1.38 13.00 -12.98
N ASN A 357 0.63 12.58 -11.97
CA ASN A 357 1.17 12.42 -10.63
C ASN A 357 1.97 11.11 -10.55
N PRO A 358 3.32 11.14 -10.44
CA PRO A 358 4.14 9.93 -10.41
C PRO A 358 3.88 9.06 -9.18
N THR A 359 3.40 9.63 -8.08
CA THR A 359 3.02 8.90 -6.87
C THR A 359 1.79 8.02 -7.11
N ARG A 360 0.79 8.54 -7.83
CA ARG A 360 -0.41 7.78 -8.19
C ARG A 360 -0.11 6.60 -9.12
N ASN A 361 0.77 6.80 -10.11
CA ASN A 361 1.21 5.72 -10.98
C ASN A 361 1.95 4.61 -10.21
N LEU A 362 2.66 4.98 -9.15
CA LEU A 362 3.31 4.01 -8.27
C LEU A 362 2.29 3.21 -7.47
N ASP A 363 1.28 3.87 -6.87
CA ASP A 363 0.22 3.20 -6.10
C ASP A 363 -0.53 2.20 -6.97
N VAL A 364 -0.85 2.58 -8.21
CA VAL A 364 -1.45 1.66 -9.19
C VAL A 364 -0.49 0.52 -9.55
N GLY A 365 0.80 0.81 -9.73
CA GLY A 365 1.82 -0.21 -10.00
C GLY A 365 1.96 -1.23 -8.86
N LEU A 366 1.94 -0.76 -7.61
CA LEU A 366 1.98 -1.61 -6.42
C LEU A 366 0.71 -2.47 -6.31
N LEU A 367 -0.47 -1.89 -6.57
CA LEU A 367 -1.74 -2.60 -6.53
C LEU A 367 -1.74 -3.75 -7.55
N VAL A 368 -1.39 -3.47 -8.80
CA VAL A 368 -1.35 -4.48 -9.88
C VAL A 368 -0.26 -5.51 -9.60
N GLY A 369 0.95 -5.08 -9.22
CA GLY A 369 2.06 -5.98 -8.90
C GLY A 369 1.73 -6.94 -7.74
N ALA A 370 1.10 -6.43 -6.68
CA ALA A 370 0.69 -7.24 -5.54
C ALA A 370 -0.43 -8.24 -5.89
N SER A 371 -1.34 -7.88 -6.81
CA SER A 371 -2.41 -8.80 -7.25
C SER A 371 -1.88 -10.04 -7.97
N LEU A 372 -0.67 -9.98 -8.55
CA LEU A 372 -0.06 -11.11 -9.26
C LEU A 372 0.10 -12.35 -8.37
N GLY A 373 0.42 -12.17 -7.08
CA GLY A 373 0.55 -13.29 -6.16
C GLY A 373 -0.72 -14.14 -6.07
N GLN A 374 -1.86 -13.49 -5.91
CA GLN A 374 -3.14 -14.17 -5.85
C GLN A 374 -3.59 -14.74 -7.21
N PHE A 375 -3.28 -14.05 -8.32
CA PHE A 375 -3.50 -14.59 -9.65
C PHE A 375 -2.72 -15.88 -9.88
N ILE A 376 -1.43 -15.91 -9.49
CA ILE A 376 -0.58 -17.10 -9.62
C ILE A 376 -1.19 -18.26 -8.85
N ILE A 377 -1.51 -18.11 -7.56
CA ILE A 377 -2.13 -19.16 -6.75
C ILE A 377 -3.41 -19.66 -7.43
N SER A 378 -4.30 -18.74 -7.84
CA SER A 378 -5.58 -19.11 -8.44
C SER A 378 -5.42 -19.88 -9.76
N TYR A 379 -4.52 -19.46 -10.64
CA TYR A 379 -4.28 -20.17 -11.90
C TYR A 379 -3.66 -21.56 -11.69
N PHE A 380 -2.74 -21.70 -10.74
CA PHE A 380 -2.18 -23.00 -10.39
C PHE A 380 -3.26 -23.94 -9.82
N SER A 381 -4.15 -23.44 -8.94
CA SER A 381 -5.29 -24.22 -8.45
C SER A 381 -6.27 -24.62 -9.56
N ILE A 382 -6.59 -23.71 -10.48
CA ILE A 382 -7.46 -24.01 -11.63
C ILE A 382 -6.88 -25.16 -12.47
N ILE A 383 -5.60 -25.08 -12.82
CA ILE A 383 -4.94 -26.10 -13.66
C ILE A 383 -4.86 -27.45 -12.93
N ALA A 384 -4.49 -27.47 -11.64
CA ALA A 384 -4.44 -28.70 -10.86
C ALA A 384 -5.82 -29.37 -10.77
N THR A 385 -6.85 -28.60 -10.43
CA THR A 385 -8.20 -29.13 -10.25
C THR A 385 -8.81 -29.64 -11.57
N ILE A 386 -8.57 -28.95 -12.69
CA ILE A 386 -8.99 -29.41 -14.01
C ILE A 386 -8.20 -30.67 -14.41
N GLY A 387 -6.89 -30.70 -14.14
CA GLY A 387 -6.01 -31.83 -14.47
C GLY A 387 -6.42 -33.12 -13.75
N VAL A 388 -6.87 -33.02 -12.49
CA VAL A 388 -7.39 -34.16 -11.69
C VAL A 388 -8.84 -34.50 -12.07
N GLY A 389 -9.55 -33.62 -12.80
CA GLY A 389 -10.89 -33.85 -13.30
C GLY A 389 -12.02 -33.35 -12.40
N ALA A 390 -11.75 -32.43 -11.46
CA ALA A 390 -12.73 -31.72 -10.60
C ALA A 390 -13.80 -32.63 -9.94
N LYS A 391 -13.45 -33.87 -9.61
CA LYS A 391 -14.35 -34.85 -8.97
C LYS A 391 -14.51 -34.55 -7.50
N GLY A 392 -15.77 -34.54 -7.02
CA GLY A 392 -16.12 -34.27 -5.62
C GLY A 392 -16.52 -32.82 -5.35
N HIS A 393 -17.28 -32.63 -4.29
CA HIS A 393 -17.83 -31.30 -3.94
C HIS A 393 -16.74 -30.29 -3.58
N LEU A 394 -15.70 -30.71 -2.86
CA LEU A 394 -14.62 -29.84 -2.42
C LEU A 394 -13.77 -29.34 -3.61
N ASN A 395 -13.44 -30.21 -4.56
CA ASN A 395 -12.74 -29.84 -5.79
C ASN A 395 -13.57 -28.87 -6.65
N GLY A 396 -14.89 -29.10 -6.72
CA GLY A 396 -15.80 -28.20 -7.44
C GLY A 396 -15.85 -26.80 -6.80
N LEU A 397 -15.88 -26.70 -5.48
CA LEU A 397 -15.84 -25.45 -4.74
C LEU A 397 -14.49 -24.74 -4.89
N ASN A 398 -13.40 -25.48 -4.81
CA ASN A 398 -12.05 -24.93 -5.01
C ASN A 398 -11.89 -24.33 -6.41
N LEU A 399 -12.32 -25.07 -7.45
CA LEU A 399 -12.29 -24.58 -8.84
C LEU A 399 -13.15 -23.33 -9.02
N ALA A 400 -14.39 -23.36 -8.52
CA ALA A 400 -15.29 -22.22 -8.58
C ALA A 400 -14.72 -21.00 -7.84
N GLY A 401 -14.18 -21.22 -6.65
CA GLY A 401 -13.53 -20.18 -5.84
C GLY A 401 -12.33 -19.55 -6.54
N ALA A 402 -11.47 -20.37 -7.16
CA ALA A 402 -10.30 -19.89 -7.88
C ALA A 402 -10.68 -19.06 -9.12
N ILE A 403 -11.67 -19.50 -9.89
CA ILE A 403 -12.18 -18.75 -11.07
C ILE A 403 -12.81 -17.42 -10.63
N LEU A 404 -13.67 -17.45 -9.61
CA LEU A 404 -14.31 -16.24 -9.08
C LEU A 404 -13.31 -15.26 -8.49
N MET A 405 -12.24 -15.75 -7.88
CA MET A 405 -11.15 -14.93 -7.37
C MET A 405 -10.45 -14.17 -8.49
N VAL A 406 -10.12 -14.83 -9.60
CA VAL A 406 -9.53 -14.18 -10.78
C VAL A 406 -10.45 -13.08 -11.33
N ILE A 407 -11.74 -13.33 -11.43
CA ILE A 407 -12.73 -12.35 -11.89
C ILE A 407 -12.80 -11.17 -10.93
N GLN A 408 -12.92 -11.43 -9.63
CA GLN A 408 -13.02 -10.40 -8.60
C GLN A 408 -11.78 -9.50 -8.57
N LEU A 409 -10.57 -10.08 -8.64
CA LEU A 409 -9.32 -9.31 -8.68
C LEU A 409 -9.26 -8.38 -9.89
N GLY A 410 -9.63 -8.88 -11.07
CA GLY A 410 -9.66 -8.08 -12.30
C GLY A 410 -10.66 -6.92 -12.21
N LEU A 411 -11.88 -7.20 -11.76
CA LEU A 411 -12.92 -6.18 -11.58
C LEU A 411 -12.52 -5.13 -10.55
N GLN A 412 -11.98 -5.56 -9.40
CA GLN A 412 -11.59 -4.65 -8.33
C GLN A 412 -10.41 -3.77 -8.72
N ASN A 413 -9.38 -4.33 -9.39
CA ASN A 413 -8.27 -3.54 -9.92
C ASN A 413 -8.78 -2.46 -10.87
N PHE A 414 -9.66 -2.83 -11.82
CA PHE A 414 -10.26 -1.86 -12.74
C PHE A 414 -11.03 -0.76 -11.98
N PHE A 415 -11.87 -1.13 -11.01
CA PHE A 415 -12.65 -0.18 -10.20
C PHE A 415 -11.77 0.80 -9.44
N ILE A 416 -10.71 0.31 -8.77
CA ILE A 416 -9.80 1.15 -7.99
C ILE A 416 -9.02 2.08 -8.92
N ILE A 417 -8.46 1.57 -10.02
CA ILE A 417 -7.68 2.35 -10.98
C ILE A 417 -8.54 3.47 -11.56
N GLU A 418 -9.76 3.14 -12.00
CA GLU A 418 -10.70 4.14 -12.54
C GLU A 418 -11.06 5.20 -11.50
N GLY A 419 -11.32 4.78 -10.25
CA GLY A 419 -11.66 5.69 -9.16
C GLY A 419 -10.53 6.64 -8.77
N LEU A 420 -9.29 6.17 -8.77
CA LEU A 420 -8.11 6.97 -8.45
C LEU A 420 -7.77 8.01 -9.53
N HIS A 421 -8.15 7.78 -10.79
CA HIS A 421 -7.88 8.69 -11.90
C HIS A 421 -8.97 9.73 -12.13
N ARG A 422 -10.04 9.74 -11.35
CA ARG A 422 -11.12 10.74 -11.45
C ARG A 422 -10.89 11.93 -10.56
N GLU A 423 -11.30 13.12 -11.02
CA GLU A 423 -11.26 14.31 -10.21
C GLU A 423 -12.18 14.21 -8.97
N PRO A 424 -11.75 14.78 -7.81
CA PRO A 424 -12.60 14.86 -6.64
C PRO A 424 -13.88 15.66 -6.93
N PHE A 425 -14.99 15.33 -6.29
CA PHE A 425 -16.18 16.14 -6.34
C PHE A 425 -15.92 17.51 -5.70
N HIS A 426 -15.97 18.55 -6.51
CA HIS A 426 -15.96 19.93 -6.01
C HIS A 426 -17.27 20.22 -5.29
N GLU A 427 -17.17 20.53 -4.00
CA GLU A 427 -18.28 21.13 -3.26
C GLU A 427 -18.37 22.58 -3.74
N VAL A 428 -19.37 22.89 -4.58
CA VAL A 428 -19.68 24.27 -4.94
C VAL A 428 -20.04 24.98 -3.63
N GLN A 429 -19.08 25.69 -3.05
CA GLN A 429 -19.40 26.61 -1.97
C GLN A 429 -20.45 27.60 -2.55
N PRO A 430 -21.59 27.79 -1.89
CA PRO A 430 -22.49 28.83 -2.28
C PRO A 430 -21.69 30.13 -2.20
N THR A 431 -21.43 30.73 -3.37
CA THR A 431 -20.88 32.08 -3.42
C THR A 431 -21.70 32.92 -2.46
N PRO A 432 -21.09 33.59 -1.48
CA PRO A 432 -21.84 34.49 -0.62
C PRO A 432 -22.53 35.47 -1.58
N ILE A 433 -23.87 35.50 -1.56
CA ILE A 433 -24.64 36.50 -2.27
C ILE A 433 -24.20 37.80 -1.65
N VAL A 434 -23.32 38.53 -2.35
CA VAL A 434 -23.00 39.90 -2.00
C VAL A 434 -24.28 40.67 -2.27
N VAL A 435 -25.09 40.82 -1.24
CA VAL A 435 -26.21 41.75 -1.25
C VAL A 435 -25.59 43.12 -1.34
N ILE A 436 -25.44 43.64 -2.56
CA ILE A 436 -25.08 45.01 -2.79
C ILE A 436 -26.26 45.83 -2.25
N ASN A 437 -26.06 46.41 -1.09
CA ASN A 437 -27.04 47.31 -0.50
C ASN A 437 -27.14 48.54 -1.41
N PRO A 438 -28.27 48.76 -2.10
CA PRO A 438 -28.40 49.86 -3.06
C PRO A 438 -28.35 51.27 -2.42
N TYR A 439 -28.29 51.34 -1.10
CA TYR A 439 -28.27 52.63 -0.35
C TYR A 439 -26.85 53.12 0.01
N MET A 440 -25.77 52.44 -0.44
CA MET A 440 -24.39 52.87 -0.21
C MET A 440 -23.72 53.56 -1.40
N LEU A 441 -24.50 54.08 -2.36
CA LEU A 441 -24.00 54.98 -3.38
C LEU A 441 -24.25 56.43 -2.90
N GLU A 442 -23.36 56.97 -2.06
CA GLU A 442 -23.24 58.41 -1.86
C GLU A 442 -22.76 59.07 -3.16
N PRO A 443 -23.44 60.06 -3.68
CA PRO A 443 -22.95 60.80 -4.84
C PRO A 443 -21.86 61.81 -4.39
N LYS A 444 -20.61 61.52 -4.74
CA LYS A 444 -19.56 62.55 -4.71
C LYS A 444 -19.89 63.62 -5.68
N LYS A 445 -20.30 64.79 -5.15
CA LYS A 445 -20.27 66.06 -5.83
C LYS A 445 -18.83 66.47 -6.08
N ASP A 446 -18.44 66.62 -7.33
CA ASP A 446 -17.44 67.59 -7.71
C ASP A 446 -17.72 68.09 -9.15
N LEU A 447 -18.01 69.27 -9.19
CA LEU A 447 -17.95 70.47 -10.01
C LEU A 447 -17.12 70.38 -11.31
N GLY A 448 -17.73 70.78 -12.43
CA GLY A 448 -16.93 71.18 -13.60
C GLY A 448 -17.60 70.96 -14.95
N SER A 449 -18.50 71.84 -15.26
CA SER A 449 -18.77 72.57 -16.53
C SER A 449 -18.42 71.93 -17.89
N LEU A 450 -19.44 72.08 -18.77
CA LEU A 450 -19.48 72.35 -20.21
C LEU A 450 -19.75 71.18 -21.17
N GLY A 451 -20.87 71.31 -21.86
CA GLY A 451 -20.99 71.07 -23.31
C GLY A 451 -21.87 69.88 -23.74
N GLY A 452 -23.12 70.18 -24.00
CA GLY A 452 -24.06 69.75 -24.99
C GLY A 452 -23.94 68.43 -25.72
N SER A 453 -24.94 67.64 -25.71
CA SER A 453 -25.72 67.19 -26.87
C SER A 453 -26.70 66.09 -26.51
N ASP A 454 -27.92 66.27 -26.90
CA ASP A 454 -29.04 65.35 -26.74
C ASP A 454 -28.82 64.02 -27.42
N THR A 455 -29.06 62.95 -26.68
CA THR A 455 -29.58 61.70 -27.27
C THR A 455 -30.39 60.94 -26.21
N LYS A 456 -31.68 60.89 -26.41
CA LYS A 456 -32.66 60.10 -25.68
C LYS A 456 -32.33 58.57 -25.94
N VAL A 457 -32.01 57.84 -24.88
CA VAL A 457 -32.12 56.41 -24.89
C VAL A 457 -32.99 55.99 -23.70
N GLY A 458 -34.12 55.38 -24.03
CA GLY A 458 -35.10 54.88 -23.06
C GLY A 458 -34.59 53.74 -22.22
N PRO A 459 -35.23 53.48 -21.08
CA PRO A 459 -34.81 52.36 -20.21
C PRO A 459 -35.20 51.03 -20.84
N VAL A 460 -34.20 50.22 -21.22
CA VAL A 460 -34.38 48.80 -21.51
C VAL A 460 -34.51 48.10 -20.18
N LEU A 461 -35.72 47.72 -19.83
CA LEU A 461 -35.99 46.73 -18.79
C LEU A 461 -35.45 45.38 -19.29
N ALA A 462 -34.29 44.98 -18.80
CA ALA A 462 -33.82 43.60 -18.91
C ALA A 462 -34.55 42.77 -17.84
N GLU A 463 -35.54 42.02 -18.26
CA GLU A 463 -36.10 40.94 -17.47
C GLU A 463 -35.00 39.96 -17.13
N PRO A 464 -34.84 39.55 -15.85
CA PRO A 464 -33.96 38.43 -15.53
C PRO A 464 -34.67 37.14 -15.95
N SER A 465 -34.26 36.60 -17.09
CA SER A 465 -34.61 35.22 -17.44
C SER A 465 -34.00 34.27 -16.41
N LEU A 466 -34.79 33.96 -15.42
CA LEU A 466 -34.52 32.97 -14.41
C LEU A 466 -34.55 31.59 -15.08
N HIS A 467 -33.42 31.16 -15.66
CA HIS A 467 -33.28 29.78 -16.10
C HIS A 467 -33.28 28.85 -14.90
N SER A 468 -34.46 28.34 -14.59
CA SER A 468 -34.71 27.31 -13.58
C SER A 468 -34.23 25.92 -14.03
N HIS A 469 -32.98 25.78 -14.48
CA HIS A 469 -32.43 24.49 -14.84
C HIS A 469 -31.47 23.88 -13.78
N THR A 470 -31.21 24.56 -12.67
CA THR A 470 -30.25 24.09 -11.66
C THR A 470 -30.86 23.25 -10.54
N ALA A 471 -32.19 23.21 -10.40
CA ALA A 471 -32.86 22.53 -9.29
C ALA A 471 -33.00 21.00 -9.48
N ASP A 472 -32.96 20.51 -10.72
CA ASP A 472 -33.27 19.09 -11.01
C ASP A 472 -32.03 18.16 -11.03
N HIS A 473 -30.80 18.70 -11.10
CA HIS A 473 -29.56 17.89 -11.10
C HIS A 473 -28.97 17.65 -9.72
N ARG A 474 -29.25 18.46 -8.71
CA ARG A 474 -28.72 18.30 -7.36
C ARG A 474 -29.06 16.98 -6.68
N PRO A 475 -30.31 16.49 -6.66
CA PRO A 475 -30.63 15.21 -6.01
C PRO A 475 -30.03 14.01 -6.74
N LYS A 476 -29.92 14.04 -8.07
CA LYS A 476 -29.33 12.95 -8.86
C LYS A 476 -27.81 12.83 -8.67
N LEU A 477 -27.11 13.95 -8.53
CA LEU A 477 -25.67 13.98 -8.29
C LEU A 477 -25.34 13.49 -6.87
N LEU A 478 -26.13 13.87 -5.86
CA LEU A 478 -26.02 13.38 -4.49
C LEU A 478 -26.26 11.87 -4.38
N TRP A 479 -27.22 11.32 -5.15
CA TRP A 479 -27.48 9.88 -5.15
C TRP A 479 -26.30 9.08 -5.73
N LYS A 480 -25.73 9.49 -6.87
CA LYS A 480 -24.57 8.83 -7.48
C LYS A 480 -23.38 8.80 -6.53
N ARG A 481 -23.08 9.91 -5.90
CA ARG A 481 -22.02 10.05 -4.90
C ARG A 481 -22.24 9.12 -3.71
N ARG A 482 -23.48 9.04 -3.22
CA ARG A 482 -23.84 8.15 -2.11
C ARG A 482 -23.63 6.69 -2.46
N VAL A 483 -24.13 6.23 -3.62
CA VAL A 483 -23.96 4.84 -4.06
C VAL A 483 -22.48 4.48 -4.19
N LEU A 484 -21.67 5.36 -4.77
CA LEU A 484 -20.23 5.10 -4.91
C LEU A 484 -19.53 4.96 -3.55
N LYS A 485 -19.89 5.79 -2.58
CA LYS A 485 -19.38 5.68 -1.20
C LYS A 485 -19.82 4.40 -0.50
N GLU A 486 -21.08 3.97 -0.67
CA GLU A 486 -21.58 2.71 -0.14
C GLU A 486 -20.81 1.51 -0.71
N VAL A 487 -20.56 1.51 -2.04
CA VAL A 487 -19.75 0.50 -2.73
C VAL A 487 -18.33 0.46 -2.17
N CYS A 488 -17.66 1.61 -2.07
CA CYS A 488 -16.29 1.68 -1.53
C CYS A 488 -16.21 1.16 -0.10
N ALA A 489 -17.17 1.52 0.77
CA ALA A 489 -17.19 1.09 2.16
C ALA A 489 -17.42 -0.43 2.29
N PHE A 490 -18.31 -1.01 1.49
CA PHE A 490 -18.53 -2.46 1.44
C PHE A 490 -17.29 -3.22 0.96
N LEU A 491 -16.69 -2.79 -0.16
CA LEU A 491 -15.48 -3.40 -0.72
C LEU A 491 -14.29 -3.30 0.23
N LEU A 492 -14.15 -2.17 0.94
CA LEU A 492 -13.12 -1.98 1.96
C LEU A 492 -13.23 -3.05 3.05
N LEU A 493 -14.41 -3.24 3.63
CA LEU A 493 -14.65 -4.25 4.68
C LEU A 493 -14.49 -5.68 4.15
N GLY A 494 -14.92 -5.95 2.89
CA GLY A 494 -14.69 -7.23 2.23
C GLY A 494 -13.20 -7.55 2.07
N ASN A 495 -12.37 -6.56 1.73
CA ASN A 495 -10.91 -6.76 1.68
C ASN A 495 -10.30 -6.97 3.06
N VAL A 496 -10.84 -6.33 4.12
CA VAL A 496 -10.37 -6.54 5.50
C VAL A 496 -10.56 -7.99 5.92
N ILE A 497 -11.73 -8.60 5.70
CA ILE A 497 -11.94 -10.01 6.06
C ILE A 497 -11.08 -10.96 5.22
N LEU A 498 -10.94 -10.72 3.91
CA LEU A 498 -10.06 -11.51 3.04
C LEU A 498 -8.57 -11.32 3.36
N TRP A 499 -8.20 -10.25 4.07
CA TRP A 499 -6.88 -10.07 4.64
C TRP A 499 -6.70 -10.82 5.95
N ILE A 500 -7.68 -10.72 6.89
CA ILE A 500 -7.60 -11.32 8.22
C ILE A 500 -7.40 -12.85 8.11
N MET A 501 -8.20 -13.54 7.33
CA MET A 501 -8.17 -15.01 7.26
C MET A 501 -6.77 -15.56 6.94
N PRO A 502 -6.13 -15.22 5.82
CA PRO A 502 -4.79 -15.73 5.50
C PRO A 502 -3.69 -15.13 6.37
N ALA A 503 -3.86 -13.90 6.88
CA ALA A 503 -2.87 -13.27 7.76
C ALA A 503 -2.76 -13.97 9.12
N PHE A 504 -3.86 -14.52 9.62
CA PHE A 504 -3.89 -15.20 10.92
C PHE A 504 -3.86 -16.72 10.85
N GLY A 505 -3.49 -17.29 9.73
CA GLY A 505 -3.14 -18.70 9.67
C GLY A 505 -3.96 -19.56 8.72
N ALA A 506 -5.11 -19.09 8.21
CA ALA A 506 -5.90 -19.89 7.27
C ALA A 506 -5.09 -20.24 6.00
N ARG A 507 -4.80 -21.50 5.83
CA ARG A 507 -4.02 -22.04 4.72
C ARG A 507 -4.79 -23.15 3.99
N PRO A 508 -6.03 -22.92 3.52
CA PRO A 508 -6.82 -23.95 2.86
C PRO A 508 -6.13 -24.54 1.64
N GLN A 509 -5.11 -23.85 1.09
CA GLN A 509 -4.28 -24.33 -0.01
C GLN A 509 -3.41 -25.52 0.36
N PHE A 510 -3.09 -25.72 1.65
CA PHE A 510 -2.32 -26.86 2.14
C PHE A 510 -3.22 -27.95 2.74
N ASP A 511 -4.41 -27.57 3.21
CA ASP A 511 -5.38 -28.51 3.78
C ASP A 511 -6.18 -29.27 2.71
N HIS A 512 -6.02 -28.88 1.45
CA HIS A 512 -6.60 -29.53 0.29
C HIS A 512 -5.51 -30.21 -0.54
N ASP A 513 -5.58 -31.54 -0.63
CA ASP A 513 -4.50 -32.37 -1.19
C ASP A 513 -4.34 -32.31 -2.71
N THR A 514 -5.31 -31.78 -3.45
CA THR A 514 -5.36 -31.85 -4.92
C THR A 514 -4.16 -31.17 -5.57
N GLU A 515 -3.84 -29.95 -5.16
CA GLU A 515 -2.71 -29.19 -5.70
C GLU A 515 -1.37 -29.79 -5.28
N SER A 516 -1.27 -30.19 -4.00
CA SER A 516 -0.06 -30.81 -3.45
C SER A 516 0.26 -32.14 -4.14
N ASN A 517 -0.75 -32.93 -4.47
CA ASN A 517 -0.58 -34.19 -5.20
C ASN A 517 -0.26 -33.96 -6.68
N PHE A 518 -0.86 -32.94 -7.33
CA PHE A 518 -0.65 -32.65 -8.73
C PHE A 518 0.74 -32.07 -9.02
N TYR A 519 1.16 -31.04 -8.25
CA TYR A 519 2.45 -30.34 -8.45
C TYR A 519 3.60 -30.91 -7.62
N LYS A 520 3.37 -31.84 -6.72
CA LYS A 520 4.21 -32.21 -5.58
C LYS A 520 4.30 -31.08 -4.54
N PHE A 521 4.29 -31.49 -3.27
CA PHE A 521 4.23 -30.55 -2.14
C PHE A 521 5.28 -29.43 -2.21
N SER A 522 6.56 -29.76 -2.55
CA SER A 522 7.64 -28.78 -2.60
C SER A 522 7.37 -27.64 -3.61
N MET A 523 6.87 -27.97 -4.80
CA MET A 523 6.56 -26.95 -5.81
C MET A 523 5.35 -26.12 -5.39
N TRP A 524 4.27 -26.78 -4.93
CA TRP A 524 3.06 -26.10 -4.49
C TRP A 524 3.34 -25.16 -3.30
N ALA A 525 4.09 -25.64 -2.31
CA ALA A 525 4.51 -24.83 -1.17
C ALA A 525 5.30 -23.58 -1.63
N THR A 526 6.19 -23.71 -2.61
CA THR A 526 6.92 -22.55 -3.16
C THR A 526 5.97 -21.54 -3.79
N VAL A 527 4.99 -21.97 -4.58
CA VAL A 527 3.99 -21.10 -5.22
C VAL A 527 3.16 -20.36 -4.16
N VAL A 528 2.65 -21.07 -3.17
CA VAL A 528 1.81 -20.48 -2.11
C VAL A 528 2.64 -19.53 -1.23
N ASN A 529 3.82 -19.94 -0.79
CA ASN A 529 4.66 -19.16 0.12
C ASN A 529 5.19 -17.86 -0.52
N ILE A 530 5.34 -17.81 -1.83
CA ILE A 530 5.65 -16.57 -2.55
C ILE A 530 4.37 -15.77 -2.83
N GLY A 531 3.32 -16.43 -3.32
CA GLY A 531 2.11 -15.74 -3.79
C GLY A 531 1.24 -15.19 -2.66
N LEU A 532 1.17 -15.89 -1.52
CA LEU A 532 0.27 -15.52 -0.43
C LEU A 532 0.62 -14.18 0.24
N PRO A 533 1.89 -13.89 0.59
CA PRO A 533 2.27 -12.57 1.12
C PRO A 533 1.92 -11.42 0.18
N PHE A 534 2.12 -11.59 -1.13
CA PHE A 534 1.67 -10.59 -2.11
C PHE A 534 0.15 -10.42 -2.11
N GLY A 535 -0.60 -11.53 -1.97
CA GLY A 535 -2.06 -11.50 -1.88
C GLY A 535 -2.54 -10.78 -0.61
N ILE A 536 -1.92 -11.03 0.53
CA ILE A 536 -2.19 -10.35 1.81
C ILE A 536 -1.92 -8.85 1.66
N PHE A 537 -0.76 -8.47 1.15
CA PHE A 537 -0.42 -7.07 0.87
C PHE A 537 -1.39 -6.41 -0.10
N TYR A 538 -1.79 -7.12 -1.18
CA TYR A 538 -2.80 -6.63 -2.12
C TYR A 538 -4.10 -6.23 -1.42
N ARG A 539 -4.60 -7.06 -0.51
CA ARG A 539 -5.85 -6.77 0.21
C ARG A 539 -5.73 -5.51 1.07
N MET A 540 -4.63 -5.34 1.81
CA MET A 540 -4.41 -4.13 2.61
C MET A 540 -4.18 -2.88 1.75
N HIS A 541 -3.42 -3.01 0.66
CA HIS A 541 -3.24 -1.90 -0.28
C HIS A 541 -4.55 -1.51 -0.95
N SER A 542 -5.41 -2.48 -1.27
CA SER A 542 -6.77 -2.24 -1.76
C SER A 542 -7.64 -1.50 -0.74
N VAL A 543 -7.56 -1.83 0.55
CA VAL A 543 -8.25 -1.09 1.63
C VAL A 543 -7.85 0.38 1.60
N ALA A 544 -6.55 0.64 1.51
CA ALA A 544 -6.00 1.97 1.44
C ALA A 544 -6.49 2.75 0.21
N SER A 545 -6.40 2.15 -0.97
CA SER A 545 -6.83 2.75 -2.24
C SER A 545 -8.35 2.97 -2.30
N LEU A 546 -9.15 2.02 -1.81
CA LEU A 546 -10.61 2.16 -1.72
C LEU A 546 -11.02 3.28 -0.77
N PHE A 547 -10.27 3.48 0.32
CA PHE A 547 -10.50 4.59 1.22
C PHE A 547 -10.21 5.95 0.53
N GLU A 548 -9.17 6.02 -0.30
CA GLU A 548 -8.89 7.20 -1.11
C GLU A 548 -10.01 7.47 -2.12
N VAL A 549 -10.47 6.44 -2.86
CA VAL A 549 -11.62 6.55 -3.78
C VAL A 549 -12.88 6.99 -3.03
N TYR A 550 -13.12 6.48 -1.81
CA TYR A 550 -14.20 6.92 -0.95
C TYR A 550 -14.13 8.40 -0.59
N LEU A 551 -12.93 8.89 -0.26
CA LEU A 551 -12.72 10.30 0.12
C LEU A 551 -12.90 11.25 -1.07
N THR A 552 -12.44 10.87 -2.25
CA THR A 552 -12.54 11.67 -3.48
C THR A 552 -13.94 11.59 -4.12
N SER A 553 -14.75 10.56 -3.77
CA SER A 553 -16.14 10.41 -4.16
C SER A 553 -17.08 11.08 -3.19
#